data_8fa86fc816f84a8fb656ba93e134aca4
#
_entry.id   8fa86fc816f84a8fb656ba93e134aca4
#
_cell.length_a   1.000
_cell.length_b   1.000
_cell.length_c   1.000
_cell.angle_alpha   90.00
_cell.angle_beta   90.00
_cell.angle_gamma   90.00
#
_symmetry.space_group_name_H-M   'P 1'
#
loop_
_entity.id
_entity.type
_entity.pdbx_description
1 polymer ?
#
loop_
_entity_poly.entity_id
_entity_poly.type
_entity_poly.pdbx_seq_one_letter_code
_entity_poly.pdbx_strand_id
1 'polypeptide(L)'
;MTDPIFNPSRAPLAKPFPRPGRLVEYAYRELSIAANGTPEQIEALGDTRGLPRPWDPPSCTHPNLRLELWVWLDDVVTWINHEHIWDTDGFIPSCWPEHPHLVHDLAVLADQRRRAGMAHTSDALEDWHRHALPTFL
;
A
#
# COMPACT_ATOMS: atom_id res chain seq x y z
N MET A 1 -32.01 -21.80 -19.41
CA MET A 1 -31.30 -22.52 -18.37
C MET A 1 -30.20 -21.59 -17.79
N THR A 2 -30.14 -21.51 -16.49
CA THR A 2 -29.16 -20.64 -15.83
C THR A 2 -27.82 -21.32 -15.78
N ASP A 3 -26.77 -20.55 -16.09
CA ASP A 3 -25.38 -21.01 -15.94
C ASP A 3 -25.07 -21.20 -14.45
N PRO A 4 -24.79 -22.44 -13.98
CA PRO A 4 -24.48 -22.67 -12.57
C PRO A 4 -23.13 -22.15 -12.13
N ILE A 5 -22.25 -21.76 -13.06
CA ILE A 5 -20.89 -21.28 -12.75
C ILE A 5 -20.90 -19.86 -12.17
N PHE A 6 -21.77 -19.00 -12.72
CA PHE A 6 -21.83 -17.62 -12.27
C PHE A 6 -22.97 -17.38 -11.29
N ASN A 7 -22.61 -16.94 -10.10
CA ASN A 7 -23.58 -16.58 -9.05
C ASN A 7 -23.16 -15.24 -8.43
N PRO A 8 -23.90 -14.15 -8.75
CA PRO A 8 -23.56 -12.81 -8.22
C PRO A 8 -23.56 -12.73 -6.69
N SER A 9 -24.31 -13.61 -6.01
CA SER A 9 -24.38 -13.59 -4.55
C SER A 9 -23.10 -14.09 -3.87
N ARG A 10 -22.19 -14.70 -4.63
CA ARG A 10 -20.87 -15.12 -4.12
C ARG A 10 -19.81 -14.02 -4.24
N ALA A 11 -20.15 -12.89 -4.83
CA ALA A 11 -19.25 -11.76 -4.89
C ALA A 11 -19.08 -11.15 -3.49
N PRO A 12 -17.93 -10.52 -3.20
CA PRO A 12 -16.82 -10.34 -4.11
C PRO A 12 -15.85 -11.52 -4.06
N LEU A 13 -15.47 -12.00 -5.23
CA LEU A 13 -14.38 -12.98 -5.33
C LEU A 13 -13.01 -12.32 -5.21
N ALA A 14 -12.89 -11.09 -5.71
CA ALA A 14 -11.68 -10.30 -5.57
C ALA A 14 -11.84 -9.33 -4.38
N LYS A 15 -10.82 -9.29 -3.53
CA LYS A 15 -10.84 -8.44 -2.34
C LYS A 15 -10.21 -7.08 -2.63
N PRO A 16 -10.73 -6.00 -2.03
CA PRO A 16 -10.15 -4.69 -2.20
C PRO A 16 -8.75 -4.61 -1.58
N PHE A 17 -7.94 -3.71 -2.11
CA PHE A 17 -6.63 -3.41 -1.54
C PHE A 17 -6.81 -2.88 -0.10
N PRO A 18 -6.01 -3.36 0.87
CA PRO A 18 -6.15 -2.97 2.27
C PRO A 18 -5.91 -1.48 2.48
N ARG A 19 -6.76 -0.87 3.29
CA ARG A 19 -6.59 0.53 3.70
C ARG A 19 -5.68 0.60 4.91
N PRO A 20 -4.76 1.58 4.96
CA PRO A 20 -3.98 1.81 6.17
C PRO A 20 -4.87 2.36 7.28
N GLY A 21 -4.38 2.30 8.52
CA GLY A 21 -5.06 2.87 9.65
C GLY A 21 -4.94 4.40 9.72
N ARG A 22 -5.46 4.98 10.78
CA ARG A 22 -5.62 6.43 10.93
C ARG A 22 -4.31 7.20 10.95
N LEU A 23 -3.29 6.67 11.61
CA LEU A 23 -2.01 7.37 11.74
C LEU A 23 -1.25 7.36 10.42
N VAL A 24 -1.29 6.26 9.69
CA VAL A 24 -0.69 6.18 8.36
C VAL A 24 -1.44 7.10 7.39
N GLU A 25 -2.77 7.10 7.41
CA GLU A 25 -3.56 8.00 6.57
C GLU A 25 -3.29 9.47 6.91
N TYR A 26 -3.11 9.79 8.18
CA TYR A 26 -2.76 11.15 8.60
C TYR A 26 -1.39 11.55 8.06
N ALA A 27 -0.41 10.63 8.10
CA ALA A 27 0.90 10.89 7.52
C ALA A 27 0.80 11.17 6.01
N TYR A 28 0.01 10.39 5.29
CA TYR A 28 -0.24 10.64 3.87
C TYR A 28 -0.91 12.00 3.63
N ARG A 29 -1.84 12.39 4.48
CA ARG A 29 -2.51 13.69 4.37
C ARG A 29 -1.52 14.84 4.52
N GLU A 30 -0.65 14.77 5.51
CA GLU A 30 0.38 15.79 5.71
C GLU A 30 1.32 15.90 4.51
N LEU A 31 1.73 14.76 3.94
CA LEU A 31 2.56 14.74 2.74
C LEU A 31 1.85 15.33 1.54
N SER A 32 0.55 15.06 1.39
CA SER A 32 -0.26 15.64 0.32
C SER A 32 -0.34 17.16 0.46
N ILE A 33 -0.51 17.66 1.68
CA ILE A 33 -0.52 19.11 1.94
C ILE A 33 0.84 19.71 1.62
N ALA A 34 1.94 19.06 2.03
CA ALA A 34 3.29 19.53 1.74
C ALA A 34 3.55 19.66 0.23
N ALA A 35 2.99 18.74 -0.56
CA ALA A 35 3.17 18.72 -2.01
C ALA A 35 2.21 19.67 -2.75
N ASN A 36 0.96 19.78 -2.29
CA ASN A 36 -0.12 20.40 -3.07
C ASN A 36 -0.99 21.39 -2.29
N GLY A 37 -0.67 21.64 -1.03
CA GLY A 37 -1.45 22.54 -0.18
C GLY A 37 -1.27 24.00 -0.51
N THR A 38 -2.09 24.84 0.14
CA THR A 38 -1.91 26.30 0.06
C THR A 38 -0.65 26.71 0.83
N PRO A 39 -0.09 27.90 0.54
CA PRO A 39 1.07 28.38 1.31
C PRO A 39 0.84 28.39 2.81
N GLU A 40 -0.35 28.77 3.25
CA GLU A 40 -0.70 28.79 4.67
C GLU A 40 -0.73 27.39 5.27
N GLN A 41 -1.28 26.43 4.55
CA GLN A 41 -1.31 25.03 5.00
C GLN A 41 0.09 24.44 5.10
N ILE A 42 0.95 24.71 4.11
CA ILE A 42 2.32 24.21 4.10
C ILE A 42 3.11 24.82 5.25
N GLU A 43 2.96 26.12 5.48
CA GLU A 43 3.63 26.81 6.61
C GLU A 43 3.23 26.23 7.95
N ALA A 44 1.94 25.88 8.12
CA ALA A 44 1.42 25.28 9.33
C ALA A 44 2.05 23.92 9.67
N LEU A 45 2.55 23.19 8.66
CA LEU A 45 3.24 21.92 8.88
C LEU A 45 4.64 22.10 9.47
N GLY A 46 5.24 23.26 9.34
CA GLY A 46 6.63 23.50 9.75
C GLY A 46 7.62 22.88 8.78
N ASP A 47 8.65 22.23 9.29
CA ASP A 47 9.69 21.61 8.46
C ASP A 47 9.16 20.29 7.86
N THR A 48 8.87 20.30 6.56
CA THR A 48 8.32 19.16 5.86
C THR A 48 9.34 18.05 5.60
N ARG A 49 10.63 18.32 5.78
CA ARG A 49 11.68 17.30 5.58
C ARG A 49 11.62 16.19 6.63
N GLY A 50 11.10 16.50 7.82
CA GLY A 50 10.97 15.55 8.91
C GLY A 50 9.65 14.77 8.93
N LEU A 51 8.74 15.01 7.97
CA LEU A 51 7.47 14.30 7.94
C LEU A 51 7.70 12.81 7.67
N PRO A 52 6.97 11.92 8.39
CA PRO A 52 7.09 10.50 8.14
C PRO A 52 6.53 10.15 6.75
N ARG A 53 7.22 9.25 6.08
CA ARG A 53 6.86 8.76 4.75
C ARG A 53 6.58 7.27 4.84
N PRO A 54 5.31 6.83 4.71
CA PRO A 54 4.97 5.40 4.83
C PRO A 54 5.72 4.50 3.85
N TRP A 55 6.13 5.01 2.69
CA TRP A 55 6.95 4.23 1.74
C TRP A 55 8.42 4.14 2.13
N ASP A 56 8.80 4.80 3.21
CA ASP A 56 10.15 4.75 3.77
C ASP A 56 10.05 4.46 5.27
N PRO A 57 9.91 3.17 5.66
CA PRO A 57 9.63 2.79 7.04
C PRO A 57 10.57 3.38 8.10
N PRO A 58 11.90 3.52 7.83
CA PRO A 58 12.78 4.16 8.83
C PRO A 58 12.41 5.60 9.17
N SER A 59 11.70 6.31 8.30
CA SER A 59 11.24 7.68 8.59
C SER A 59 10.07 7.72 9.57
N CYS A 60 9.40 6.61 9.80
CA CYS A 60 8.26 6.49 10.70
C CYS A 60 8.76 6.09 12.08
N THR A 61 9.20 7.09 12.86
CA THR A 61 9.87 6.86 14.15
C THR A 61 8.92 6.78 15.34
N HIS A 62 7.72 7.37 15.23
CA HIS A 62 6.75 7.31 16.32
C HIS A 62 6.26 5.85 16.51
N PRO A 63 6.29 5.30 17.73
CA PRO A 63 5.99 3.89 17.94
C PRO A 63 4.61 3.44 17.45
N ASN A 64 3.58 4.25 17.69
CA ASN A 64 2.22 3.90 17.27
C ASN A 64 2.06 3.95 15.75
N LEU A 65 2.67 4.94 15.11
CA LEU A 65 2.68 5.02 13.65
C LEU A 65 3.43 3.83 13.05
N ARG A 66 4.57 3.49 13.61
CA ARG A 66 5.37 2.35 13.15
C ARG A 66 4.60 1.04 13.26
N LEU A 67 3.94 0.81 14.40
CA LEU A 67 3.13 -0.40 14.58
C LEU A 67 2.02 -0.47 13.54
N GLU A 68 1.31 0.63 13.33
CA GLU A 68 0.22 0.69 12.36
C GLU A 68 0.73 0.47 10.93
N LEU A 69 1.90 1.01 10.60
CA LEU A 69 2.54 0.77 9.31
C LEU A 69 2.85 -0.72 9.11
N TRP A 70 3.42 -1.38 10.12
CA TRP A 70 3.71 -2.82 10.06
C TRP A 70 2.44 -3.64 9.85
N VAL A 71 1.35 -3.31 10.57
CA VAL A 71 0.06 -3.99 10.40
C VAL A 71 -0.46 -3.83 8.98
N TRP A 72 -0.39 -2.62 8.44
CA TRP A 72 -0.84 -2.36 7.07
C TRP A 72 -0.01 -3.13 6.05
N LEU A 73 1.32 -3.11 6.18
CA LEU A 73 2.18 -3.84 5.26
C LEU A 73 1.94 -5.35 5.33
N ASP A 74 1.67 -5.87 6.52
CA ASP A 74 1.31 -7.30 6.66
C ASP A 74 -0.02 -7.61 5.98
N ASP A 75 -1.00 -6.73 6.11
CA ASP A 75 -2.27 -6.86 5.39
C ASP A 75 -2.05 -6.84 3.88
N VAL A 76 -1.16 -5.98 3.39
CA VAL A 76 -0.81 -5.92 1.95
C VAL A 76 -0.15 -7.22 1.50
N VAL A 77 0.77 -7.78 2.29
CA VAL A 77 1.40 -9.07 1.99
C VAL A 77 0.34 -10.17 1.88
N THR A 78 -0.55 -10.24 2.85
CA THR A 78 -1.64 -11.22 2.85
C THR A 78 -2.52 -11.06 1.61
N TRP A 79 -2.85 -9.81 1.28
CA TRP A 79 -3.65 -9.50 0.11
C TRP A 79 -2.95 -9.90 -1.19
N ILE A 80 -1.66 -9.58 -1.35
CA ILE A 80 -0.90 -9.96 -2.55
C ILE A 80 -0.86 -11.48 -2.68
N ASN A 81 -0.55 -12.18 -1.60
CA ASN A 81 -0.46 -13.63 -1.62
C ASN A 81 -1.80 -14.29 -1.99
N HIS A 82 -2.91 -13.72 -1.56
CA HIS A 82 -4.25 -14.24 -1.86
C HIS A 82 -4.74 -13.87 -3.27
N GLU A 83 -4.53 -12.61 -3.67
CA GLU A 83 -5.16 -12.05 -4.87
C GLU A 83 -4.30 -12.20 -6.13
N HIS A 84 -2.99 -12.24 -6.00
CA HIS A 84 -2.09 -12.15 -7.14
C HIS A 84 -1.14 -13.35 -7.29
N ILE A 85 -1.04 -14.21 -6.29
CA ILE A 85 -0.13 -15.35 -6.33
C ILE A 85 -0.93 -16.63 -6.17
N TRP A 86 -0.90 -17.47 -7.19
CA TRP A 86 -1.59 -18.76 -7.19
C TRP A 86 -0.64 -19.94 -7.03
N ASP A 87 0.67 -19.70 -7.14
CA ASP A 87 1.72 -20.68 -6.94
C ASP A 87 2.39 -20.43 -5.57
N THR A 88 2.40 -21.44 -4.71
CA THR A 88 2.96 -21.31 -3.36
C THR A 88 4.43 -20.92 -3.36
N ASP A 89 5.18 -21.26 -4.40
CA ASP A 89 6.59 -20.88 -4.51
C ASP A 89 6.79 -19.37 -4.72
N GLY A 90 5.74 -18.67 -5.18
CA GLY A 90 5.79 -17.22 -5.38
C GLY A 90 5.35 -16.40 -4.17
N PHE A 91 4.91 -17.05 -3.09
CA PHE A 91 4.40 -16.31 -1.93
C PHE A 91 5.49 -15.47 -1.26
N ILE A 92 5.09 -14.27 -0.84
CA ILE A 92 5.92 -13.44 0.03
C ILE A 92 5.98 -14.16 1.38
N PRO A 93 7.18 -14.49 1.89
CA PRO A 93 7.30 -15.27 3.12
C PRO A 93 6.84 -14.48 4.35
N SER A 94 6.30 -15.18 5.34
CA SER A 94 5.86 -14.55 6.59
C SER A 94 7.00 -13.91 7.37
N CYS A 95 8.24 -14.27 7.09
CA CYS A 95 9.43 -13.68 7.70
C CYS A 95 9.90 -12.39 6.99
N TRP A 96 9.08 -11.82 6.09
CA TRP A 96 9.46 -10.62 5.36
C TRP A 96 9.94 -9.47 6.26
N PRO A 97 9.41 -9.26 7.48
CA PRO A 97 9.91 -8.18 8.34
C PRO A 97 11.36 -8.34 8.76
N GLU A 98 11.91 -9.54 8.68
CA GLU A 98 13.30 -9.84 9.05
C GLU A 98 14.29 -9.59 7.90
N HIS A 99 13.78 -9.24 6.72
CA HIS A 99 14.58 -9.00 5.51
C HIS A 99 14.49 -7.54 5.09
N PRO A 100 15.46 -6.70 5.44
CA PRO A 100 15.38 -5.25 5.17
C PRO A 100 15.07 -4.91 3.72
N HIS A 101 15.63 -5.64 2.75
CA HIS A 101 15.35 -5.36 1.33
C HIS A 101 13.88 -5.58 0.98
N LEU A 102 13.24 -6.59 1.56
CA LEU A 102 11.81 -6.82 1.37
C LEU A 102 10.97 -5.72 2.02
N VAL A 103 11.38 -5.26 3.19
CA VAL A 103 10.68 -4.18 3.89
C VAL A 103 10.67 -2.91 3.05
N HIS A 104 11.84 -2.51 2.53
CA HIS A 104 11.95 -1.31 1.72
C HIS A 104 11.14 -1.44 0.43
N ASP A 105 11.30 -2.54 -0.28
CA ASP A 105 10.61 -2.74 -1.55
C ASP A 105 9.10 -2.87 -1.37
N LEU A 106 8.65 -3.57 -0.34
CA LEU A 106 7.23 -3.75 -0.05
C LEU A 106 6.56 -2.42 0.29
N ALA A 107 7.22 -1.57 1.08
CA ALA A 107 6.65 -0.28 1.44
C ALA A 107 6.43 0.61 0.21
N VAL A 108 7.37 0.63 -0.72
CA VAL A 108 7.23 1.37 -1.98
C VAL A 108 6.14 0.73 -2.85
N LEU A 109 6.12 -0.59 -2.94
CA LEU A 109 5.11 -1.30 -3.73
C LEU A 109 3.70 -1.01 -3.23
N ALA A 110 3.50 -1.02 -1.91
CA ALA A 110 2.22 -0.72 -1.28
C ALA A 110 1.80 0.73 -1.55
N ASP A 111 2.72 1.67 -1.44
CA ASP A 111 2.47 3.07 -1.74
C ASP A 111 2.05 3.27 -3.19
N GLN A 112 2.75 2.65 -4.12
CA GLN A 112 2.42 2.73 -5.53
C GLN A 112 1.03 2.18 -5.82
N ARG A 113 0.67 1.03 -5.21
CA ARG A 113 -0.67 0.46 -5.38
C ARG A 113 -1.75 1.36 -4.80
N ARG A 114 -1.50 1.94 -3.63
CA ARG A 114 -2.43 2.88 -3.00
C ARG A 114 -2.72 4.05 -3.93
N ARG A 115 -1.68 4.67 -4.50
CA ARG A 115 -1.84 5.80 -5.41
C ARG A 115 -2.54 5.39 -6.70
N ALA A 116 -2.17 4.23 -7.25
CA ALA A 116 -2.79 3.72 -8.48
C ALA A 116 -4.29 3.49 -8.30
N GLY A 117 -4.71 3.01 -7.12
CA GLY A 117 -6.11 2.78 -6.82
C GLY A 117 -6.94 4.06 -6.68
N MET A 118 -6.30 5.22 -6.46
CA MET A 118 -6.98 6.50 -6.36
C MET A 118 -6.96 7.30 -7.66
N ALA A 119 -6.22 6.85 -8.68
CA ALA A 119 -6.11 7.54 -9.95
C ALA A 119 -7.45 7.51 -10.70
N HIS A 120 -7.69 8.53 -11.53
CA HIS A 120 -8.91 8.64 -12.31
C HIS A 120 -8.84 7.93 -13.66
N THR A 121 -7.72 7.29 -13.95
CA THR A 121 -7.53 6.40 -15.11
C THR A 121 -6.92 5.09 -14.65
N SER A 122 -6.96 4.08 -15.51
CA SER A 122 -6.42 2.76 -15.18
C SER A 122 -4.91 2.63 -15.44
N ASP A 123 -4.27 3.65 -16.00
CA ASP A 123 -2.89 3.54 -16.48
C ASP A 123 -1.90 3.19 -15.36
N ALA A 124 -2.02 3.85 -14.21
CA ALA A 124 -1.14 3.58 -13.07
C ALA A 124 -1.33 2.17 -12.51
N LEU A 125 -2.58 1.69 -12.48
CA LEU A 125 -2.90 0.35 -12.00
C LEU A 125 -2.40 -0.71 -12.99
N GLU A 126 -2.55 -0.48 -14.29
CA GLU A 126 -2.00 -1.35 -15.33
C GLU A 126 -0.47 -1.46 -15.21
N ASP A 127 0.20 -0.35 -15.00
CA ASP A 127 1.65 -0.33 -14.81
C ASP A 127 2.05 -1.12 -13.55
N TRP A 128 1.29 -0.95 -12.46
CA TRP A 128 1.55 -1.67 -11.22
C TRP A 128 1.43 -3.19 -11.41
N HIS A 129 0.37 -3.63 -12.08
CA HIS A 129 0.15 -5.06 -12.34
C HIS A 129 1.19 -5.64 -13.28
N ARG A 130 1.61 -4.87 -14.29
CA ARG A 130 2.46 -5.37 -15.36
C ARG A 130 3.95 -5.28 -15.02
N HIS A 131 4.35 -4.24 -14.29
CA HIS A 131 5.76 -3.95 -14.05
C HIS A 131 6.15 -3.96 -12.58
N ALA A 132 5.45 -3.20 -11.73
CA ALA A 132 5.85 -3.04 -10.33
C ALA A 132 5.74 -4.36 -9.56
N LEU A 133 4.60 -5.01 -9.60
CA LEU A 133 4.39 -6.26 -8.88
C LEU A 133 5.27 -7.40 -9.39
N PRO A 134 5.33 -7.69 -10.70
CA PRO A 134 6.20 -8.77 -11.20
C PRO A 134 7.67 -8.54 -10.91
N THR A 135 8.14 -7.31 -10.97
CA THR A 135 9.53 -6.98 -10.65
C THR A 135 9.85 -7.24 -9.18
N PHE A 136 8.89 -6.96 -8.30
CA PHE A 136 9.04 -7.24 -6.86
C PHE A 136 9.06 -8.76 -6.59
N LEU A 137 8.18 -9.50 -7.23
CA LEU A 137 8.10 -10.95 -7.06
C LEU A 137 9.26 -11.66 -7.78
#